data_8675fe3ed24810a3a4a824b2f47e448a
#
_entry.id   8675fe3ed24810a3a4a824b2f47e448a
#
_cell.length_a   1.000
_cell.length_b   1.000
_cell.length_c   1.000
_cell.angle_alpha   90.00
_cell.angle_beta   90.00
_cell.angle_gamma   90.00
#
_symmetry.space_group_name_H-M   'P 1'
#
loop_
_entity.id
_entity.type
_entity.pdbx_description
1 polymer ?
#
loop_
_entity_poly.entity_id
_entity_poly.type
_entity_poly.pdbx_seq_one_letter_code
_entity_poly.pdbx_strand_id
1 'polypeptide(L)'
;MALIRRSKDFSYETGTVGGVIAEGLRNNERVLFDDKPLADVLFNRAALWIPKEIDGHQLVRFNERWRFYRYRAGQTFQPHRDGAYMSFQTYEQSEVTFMIYLNDEMTGGETRFFSDADQAMQGRPYLSVKPTTGTALVFLHSIW
;
A
#
# COMPACT_ATOMS: atom_id res chain seq x y z
N MET A 1 6.70 -16.00 -1.79
CA MET A 1 6.75 -16.54 -3.17
C MET A 1 5.40 -16.89 -3.78
N ALA A 2 4.39 -17.38 -3.01
CA ALA A 2 3.06 -17.69 -3.55
C ALA A 2 2.33 -16.44 -4.11
N LEU A 3 2.35 -15.31 -3.39
CA LEU A 3 1.70 -14.07 -3.83
C LEU A 3 2.31 -13.50 -5.12
N ILE A 4 3.64 -13.54 -5.28
CA ILE A 4 4.28 -13.12 -6.54
C ILE A 4 3.85 -14.00 -7.71
N ARG A 5 3.77 -15.33 -7.51
CA ARG A 5 3.29 -16.23 -8.56
C ARG A 5 1.86 -15.90 -8.95
N ARG A 6 0.98 -15.72 -7.97
CA ARG A 6 -0.41 -15.35 -8.21
C ARG A 6 -0.56 -14.03 -8.97
N SER A 7 0.27 -13.03 -8.70
CA SER A 7 0.21 -11.76 -9.41
C SER A 7 0.55 -11.87 -10.90
N LYS A 8 1.27 -12.93 -11.31
CA LYS A 8 1.62 -13.18 -12.71
C LYS A 8 0.48 -13.76 -13.55
N ASP A 9 -0.59 -14.24 -12.90
CA ASP A 9 -1.80 -14.71 -13.57
C ASP A 9 -2.62 -13.55 -14.13
N PHE A 10 -2.26 -12.31 -13.81
CA PHE A 10 -2.91 -11.08 -14.24
C PHE A 10 -1.97 -10.22 -15.07
N SER A 11 -2.54 -9.42 -15.96
CA SER A 11 -1.79 -8.45 -16.76
C SER A 11 -1.43 -7.22 -15.92
N TYR A 12 -0.16 -6.86 -15.88
CA TYR A 12 0.30 -5.62 -15.28
C TYR A 12 0.00 -4.43 -16.19
N GLU A 13 -0.54 -3.37 -15.63
CA GLU A 13 -0.80 -2.10 -16.30
C GLU A 13 -0.02 -0.96 -15.66
N THR A 14 0.18 0.14 -16.38
CA THR A 14 0.75 1.37 -15.80
C THR A 14 -0.14 1.85 -14.65
N GLY A 15 0.49 2.19 -13.52
CA GLY A 15 -0.23 2.70 -12.36
C GLY A 15 -0.96 4.01 -12.66
N THR A 16 -2.24 4.08 -12.32
CA THR A 16 -3.06 5.29 -12.46
C THR A 16 -3.44 5.87 -11.10
N VAL A 17 -3.82 7.14 -11.06
CA VAL A 17 -4.41 7.80 -9.89
C VAL A 17 -5.78 8.32 -10.30
N GLY A 18 -6.84 7.89 -9.60
CA GLY A 18 -8.20 8.23 -9.98
C GLY A 18 -8.60 7.78 -11.40
N GLY A 19 -7.95 6.72 -11.94
CA GLY A 19 -8.18 6.24 -13.30
C GLY A 19 -7.38 6.97 -14.40
N VAL A 20 -6.58 7.97 -14.04
CA VAL A 20 -5.76 8.75 -14.99
C VAL A 20 -4.28 8.39 -14.81
N ILE A 21 -3.54 8.29 -15.91
CA ILE A 21 -2.09 8.12 -15.89
C ILE A 21 -1.48 9.42 -15.35
N ALA A 22 -0.74 9.33 -14.26
CA ALA A 22 -0.09 10.46 -13.59
C ALA A 22 1.42 10.19 -13.50
N GLU A 23 2.11 10.26 -14.65
CA GLU A 23 3.54 9.93 -14.77
C GLU A 23 4.44 10.76 -13.83
N GLY A 24 4.07 12.02 -13.57
CA GLY A 24 4.76 12.88 -12.61
C GLY A 24 4.63 12.44 -11.16
N LEU A 25 3.61 11.64 -10.82
CA LEU A 25 3.38 11.12 -9.48
C LEU A 25 3.86 9.67 -9.35
N ARG A 26 3.60 8.84 -10.35
CA ARG A 26 3.99 7.42 -10.33
C ARG A 26 4.21 6.89 -11.75
N ASN A 27 5.18 6.00 -11.88
CA ASN A 27 5.50 5.34 -13.14
C ASN A 27 5.72 3.83 -13.00
N ASN A 28 5.32 3.26 -11.86
CA ASN A 28 5.37 1.82 -11.63
C ASN A 28 4.18 1.10 -12.28
N GLU A 29 4.29 -0.20 -12.39
CA GLU A 29 3.21 -1.07 -12.88
C GLU A 29 2.39 -1.62 -11.71
N ARG A 30 1.12 -1.93 -11.96
CA ARG A 30 0.23 -2.53 -10.96
C ARG A 30 -0.69 -3.59 -11.54
N VAL A 31 -1.17 -4.47 -10.66
CA VAL A 31 -2.29 -5.38 -10.89
C VAL A 31 -3.31 -5.15 -9.79
N LEU A 32 -4.58 -5.14 -10.16
CA LEU A 32 -5.72 -5.06 -9.24
C LEU A 32 -6.55 -6.33 -9.36
N PHE A 33 -6.89 -6.95 -8.24
CA PHE A 33 -7.87 -8.03 -8.18
C PHE A 33 -8.50 -8.12 -6.80
N ASP A 34 -9.70 -8.65 -6.75
CA ASP A 34 -10.44 -8.83 -5.52
C ASP A 34 -10.25 -10.26 -4.99
N ASP A 35 -9.92 -10.40 -3.72
CA ASP A 35 -9.73 -11.68 -3.02
C ASP A 35 -10.07 -11.54 -1.55
N LYS A 36 -11.35 -11.74 -1.24
CA LYS A 36 -11.83 -11.68 0.13
C LYS A 36 -11.22 -12.76 1.03
N PRO A 37 -11.13 -14.05 0.62
CA PRO A 37 -10.48 -15.06 1.45
C PRO A 37 -9.03 -14.71 1.84
N LEU A 38 -8.25 -14.15 0.92
CA LEU A 38 -6.89 -13.68 1.21
C LEU A 38 -6.91 -12.52 2.21
N ALA A 39 -7.83 -11.57 2.05
CA ALA A 39 -7.99 -10.45 2.96
C ALA A 39 -8.31 -10.93 4.38
N ASP A 40 -9.27 -11.86 4.52
CA ASP A 40 -9.65 -12.42 5.81
C ASP A 40 -8.48 -13.17 6.50
N VAL A 41 -7.73 -13.98 5.75
CA VAL A 41 -6.55 -14.69 6.28
C VAL A 41 -5.48 -13.71 6.77
N LEU A 42 -5.18 -12.67 6.00
CA LEU A 42 -4.15 -11.70 6.38
C LEU A 42 -4.62 -10.78 7.50
N PHE A 43 -5.89 -10.38 7.52
CA PHE A 43 -6.47 -9.64 8.64
C PHE A 43 -6.35 -10.40 9.95
N ASN A 44 -6.76 -11.68 9.98
CA ASN A 44 -6.66 -12.52 11.17
C ASN A 44 -5.22 -12.69 11.66
N ARG A 45 -4.25 -12.77 10.75
CA ARG A 45 -2.83 -12.84 11.12
C ARG A 45 -2.29 -11.52 11.67
N ALA A 46 -2.75 -10.40 11.12
CA ALA A 46 -2.33 -9.06 11.53
C ALA A 46 -3.02 -8.59 12.82
N ALA A 47 -4.18 -9.14 13.16
CA ALA A 47 -5.07 -8.67 14.25
C ALA A 47 -4.41 -8.49 15.62
N LEU A 48 -3.31 -9.21 15.89
CA LEU A 48 -2.54 -9.08 17.13
C LEU A 48 -1.59 -7.86 17.12
N TRP A 49 -1.32 -7.29 15.95
CA TRP A 49 -0.28 -6.29 15.74
C TRP A 49 -0.82 -4.94 15.25
N ILE A 50 -2.11 -4.88 14.93
CA ILE A 50 -2.78 -3.67 14.45
C ILE A 50 -3.76 -3.15 15.50
N PRO A 51 -4.02 -1.84 15.55
CA PRO A 51 -5.02 -1.28 16.44
C PRO A 51 -6.39 -1.90 16.19
N LYS A 52 -7.15 -2.16 17.25
CA LYS A 52 -8.54 -2.61 17.14
C LYS A 52 -9.51 -1.47 16.86
N GLU A 53 -9.07 -0.25 17.17
CA GLU A 53 -9.84 0.97 17.03
C GLU A 53 -8.94 2.12 16.59
N ILE A 54 -9.43 2.98 15.71
CA ILE A 54 -8.76 4.18 15.23
C ILE A 54 -9.79 5.31 15.26
N ASP A 55 -9.49 6.38 15.99
CA ASP A 55 -10.34 7.57 16.12
C ASP A 55 -11.82 7.26 16.49
N GLY A 56 -12.03 6.29 17.40
CA GLY A 56 -13.35 5.87 17.84
C GLY A 56 -14.06 4.88 16.91
N HIS A 57 -13.44 4.46 15.83
CA HIS A 57 -13.99 3.50 14.87
C HIS A 57 -13.32 2.14 14.97
N GLN A 58 -14.12 1.07 14.99
CA GLN A 58 -13.61 -0.29 15.06
C GLN A 58 -12.98 -0.70 13.75
N LEU A 59 -11.77 -1.29 13.81
CA LEU A 59 -11.12 -1.89 12.66
C LEU A 59 -11.71 -3.29 12.43
N VAL A 60 -12.49 -3.46 11.36
CA VAL A 60 -13.32 -4.65 11.14
C VAL A 60 -12.75 -5.65 10.14
N ARG A 61 -12.01 -5.19 9.13
CA ARG A 61 -11.45 -6.06 8.07
C ARG A 61 -10.43 -5.35 7.20
N PHE A 62 -9.73 -6.11 6.36
CA PHE A 62 -9.00 -5.58 5.21
C PHE A 62 -9.93 -5.50 3.99
N ASN A 63 -9.69 -4.51 3.13
CA ASN A 63 -10.34 -4.41 1.83
C ASN A 63 -9.92 -5.62 0.97
N GLU A 64 -10.87 -6.26 0.31
CA GLU A 64 -10.63 -7.38 -0.59
C GLU A 64 -9.90 -7.00 -1.88
N ARG A 65 -9.84 -5.71 -2.22
CA ARG A 65 -9.17 -5.22 -3.42
C ARG A 65 -7.67 -5.09 -3.21
N TRP A 66 -6.96 -6.07 -3.69
CA TRP A 66 -5.50 -6.11 -3.65
C TRP A 66 -4.88 -5.29 -4.77
N ARG A 67 -3.77 -4.62 -4.43
CA ARG A 67 -2.95 -3.85 -5.35
C ARG A 67 -1.54 -4.42 -5.32
N PHE A 68 -1.13 -5.15 -6.35
CA PHE A 68 0.25 -5.57 -6.51
C PHE A 68 1.00 -4.51 -7.29
N TYR A 69 2.06 -3.99 -6.72
CA TYR A 69 2.92 -3.00 -7.35
C TYR A 69 4.23 -3.67 -7.76
N ARG A 70 4.64 -3.38 -8.99
CA ARG A 70 5.91 -3.82 -9.53
C ARG A 70 6.71 -2.59 -9.94
N TYR A 71 7.93 -2.51 -9.43
CA TYR A 71 8.87 -1.44 -9.75
C TYR A 71 10.04 -2.02 -10.53
N ARG A 72 10.44 -1.34 -11.60
CA ARG A 72 11.69 -1.57 -12.32
C ARG A 72 12.73 -0.53 -11.87
N ALA A 73 14.00 -0.72 -12.26
CA ALA A 73 15.05 0.25 -11.96
C ALA A 73 14.65 1.66 -12.46
N GLY A 74 14.80 2.66 -11.59
CA GLY A 74 14.44 4.05 -11.86
C GLY A 74 12.96 4.40 -11.72
N GLN A 75 12.09 3.44 -11.47
CA GLN A 75 10.69 3.73 -11.20
C GLN A 75 10.44 4.17 -9.76
N THR A 76 9.51 5.10 -9.60
CA THR A 76 9.18 5.71 -8.31
C THR A 76 7.67 5.91 -8.16
N PHE A 77 7.24 6.05 -6.93
CA PHE A 77 5.98 6.64 -6.55
C PHE A 77 6.30 7.81 -5.62
N GLN A 78 6.03 9.02 -6.09
CA GLN A 78 6.37 10.24 -5.37
C GLN A 78 5.63 10.35 -4.04
N PRO A 79 6.13 11.17 -3.10
CA PRO A 79 5.44 11.41 -1.85
C PRO A 79 3.98 11.81 -2.07
N HIS A 80 3.09 11.17 -1.34
CA HIS A 80 1.65 11.39 -1.41
C HIS A 80 0.99 10.90 -0.12
N ARG A 81 -0.26 11.27 0.07
CA ARG A 81 -1.14 10.63 1.06
C ARG A 81 -2.02 9.62 0.37
N ASP A 82 -2.26 8.50 1.00
CA ASP A 82 -3.18 7.51 0.47
C ASP A 82 -4.63 8.01 0.56
N GLY A 83 -5.42 7.73 -0.48
CA GLY A 83 -6.84 8.05 -0.50
C GLY A 83 -7.66 7.01 0.23
N ALA A 84 -8.63 7.44 1.03
CA ALA A 84 -9.60 6.55 1.64
C ALA A 84 -10.55 5.95 0.58
N TYR A 85 -10.88 4.67 0.75
CA TYR A 85 -11.97 4.01 0.04
C TYR A 85 -13.20 3.96 0.94
N MET A 86 -14.35 4.32 0.41
CA MET A 86 -15.64 4.22 1.11
C MET A 86 -16.53 3.22 0.38
N SER A 87 -17.06 2.27 1.12
CA SER A 87 -18.10 1.34 0.63
C SER A 87 -19.47 1.97 0.84
N PHE A 88 -20.17 2.30 -0.23
CA PHE A 88 -21.56 2.81 -0.15
C PHE A 88 -22.57 1.75 0.27
N GLN A 89 -22.20 0.46 0.24
CA GLN A 89 -23.08 -0.64 0.66
C GLN A 89 -23.02 -0.88 2.16
N THR A 90 -21.82 -0.79 2.76
CA THR A 90 -21.59 -1.10 4.17
C THR A 90 -21.27 0.12 5.02
N TYR A 91 -21.09 1.29 4.40
CA TYR A 91 -20.64 2.54 5.03
C TYR A 91 -19.28 2.42 5.74
N GLU A 92 -18.51 1.40 5.39
CA GLU A 92 -17.15 1.23 5.88
C GLU A 92 -16.19 2.11 5.08
N GLN A 93 -15.22 2.67 5.78
CA GLN A 93 -14.16 3.49 5.20
C GLN A 93 -12.78 2.88 5.53
N SER A 94 -11.86 2.95 4.60
CA SER A 94 -10.48 2.55 4.87
C SER A 94 -9.72 3.70 5.55
N GLU A 95 -9.04 3.39 6.65
CA GLU A 95 -8.28 4.36 7.47
C GLU A 95 -6.78 4.13 7.40
N VAL A 96 -6.39 2.90 7.08
CA VAL A 96 -4.99 2.49 7.06
C VAL A 96 -4.61 1.81 5.77
N THR A 97 -3.36 1.98 5.39
CA THR A 97 -2.70 1.15 4.39
C THR A 97 -2.01 -0.01 5.10
N PHE A 98 -2.28 -1.22 4.61
CA PHE A 98 -1.57 -2.43 4.95
C PHE A 98 -0.81 -2.90 3.70
N MET A 99 0.50 -2.91 3.76
CA MET A 99 1.33 -3.37 2.65
C MET A 99 2.33 -4.43 3.09
N ILE A 100 2.72 -5.31 2.16
CA ILE A 100 3.70 -6.38 2.40
C ILE A 100 4.78 -6.29 1.33
N TYR A 101 6.04 -6.29 1.75
CA TYR A 101 7.17 -6.46 0.84
C TYR A 101 7.27 -7.93 0.41
N LEU A 102 7.27 -8.17 -0.89
CA LEU A 102 7.27 -9.52 -1.45
C LEU A 102 8.66 -10.02 -1.84
N ASN A 103 9.63 -9.12 -1.96
CA ASN A 103 11.04 -9.38 -2.23
C ASN A 103 11.91 -8.24 -1.69
N ASP A 104 13.21 -8.48 -1.57
CA ASP A 104 14.21 -7.55 -1.00
C ASP A 104 15.54 -7.56 -1.77
N GLU A 105 15.60 -8.24 -2.91
CA GLU A 105 16.80 -8.35 -3.75
C GLU A 105 17.00 -7.12 -4.66
N MET A 106 16.86 -5.89 -4.08
CA MET A 106 17.04 -4.65 -4.82
C MET A 106 17.86 -3.64 -4.02
N THR A 107 18.43 -2.67 -4.73
CA THR A 107 19.02 -1.47 -4.11
C THR A 107 18.00 -0.35 -4.16
N GLY A 108 17.77 0.32 -3.01
CA GLY A 108 16.73 1.33 -2.88
C GLY A 108 15.34 0.73 -2.65
N GLY A 109 14.29 1.45 -3.04
CA GLY A 109 12.91 1.02 -2.90
C GLY A 109 12.34 1.17 -1.49
N GLU A 110 12.98 1.96 -0.62
CA GLU A 110 12.49 2.25 0.72
C GLU A 110 11.12 2.95 0.66
N THR A 111 10.22 2.55 1.54
CA THR A 111 9.05 3.35 1.88
C THR A 111 9.49 4.45 2.83
N ARG A 112 9.30 5.70 2.41
CA ARG A 112 9.76 6.88 3.15
C ARG A 112 8.56 7.64 3.68
N PHE A 113 8.62 8.00 4.96
CA PHE A 113 7.60 8.78 5.64
C PHE A 113 8.13 10.18 5.94
N PHE A 114 7.27 11.17 5.79
CA PHE A 114 7.59 12.58 5.96
C PHE A 114 6.65 13.22 6.99
N SER A 115 7.15 14.18 7.78
CA SER A 115 6.34 14.87 8.78
C SER A 115 5.25 15.75 8.15
N ASP A 116 5.56 16.31 6.98
CA ASP A 116 4.71 17.23 6.25
C ASP A 116 5.09 17.29 4.76
N ALA A 117 4.31 18.06 4.00
CA ALA A 117 4.52 18.22 2.56
C ALA A 117 5.85 18.91 2.22
N ASP A 118 6.30 19.86 3.05
CA ASP A 118 7.55 20.60 2.81
C ASP A 118 8.77 19.67 2.95
N GLN A 119 8.78 18.82 3.96
CA GLN A 119 9.82 17.80 4.13
C GLN A 119 9.77 16.76 3.00
N ALA A 120 8.58 16.41 2.55
CA ALA A 120 8.40 15.52 1.41
C ALA A 120 8.98 16.12 0.12
N MET A 121 8.70 17.38 -0.18
CA MET A 121 9.25 18.09 -1.35
C MET A 121 10.78 18.25 -1.26
N GLN A 122 11.34 18.38 -0.06
CA GLN A 122 12.77 18.47 0.16
C GLN A 122 13.48 17.09 0.21
N GLY A 123 12.72 15.99 0.11
CA GLY A 123 13.26 14.63 0.19
C GLY A 123 13.85 14.28 1.55
N ARG A 124 13.36 14.87 2.64
CA ARG A 124 13.85 14.69 4.02
C ARG A 124 12.89 13.83 4.86
N PRO A 125 12.94 12.49 4.74
CA PRO A 125 12.09 11.62 5.52
C PRO A 125 12.51 11.60 7.00
N TYR A 126 11.54 11.51 7.91
CA TYR A 126 11.82 11.21 9.31
C TYR A 126 12.00 9.69 9.55
N LEU A 127 11.45 8.86 8.66
CA LEU A 127 11.57 7.41 8.69
C LEU A 127 11.70 6.86 7.28
N SER A 128 12.64 5.93 7.10
CA SER A 128 12.78 5.15 5.86
C SER A 128 12.78 3.67 6.21
N VAL A 129 11.88 2.92 5.62
CA VAL A 129 11.76 1.47 5.84
C VAL A 129 12.27 0.73 4.63
N LYS A 130 13.36 0.00 4.82
CA LYS A 130 13.94 -0.85 3.77
C LYS A 130 13.06 -2.06 3.50
N PRO A 131 12.79 -2.40 2.23
CA PRO A 131 12.12 -3.64 1.90
C PRO A 131 12.82 -4.85 2.50
N THR A 132 12.03 -5.68 3.17
CA THR A 132 12.47 -7.01 3.65
C THR A 132 11.33 -7.98 3.37
N THR A 133 11.63 -9.06 2.68
CA THR A 133 10.63 -10.05 2.24
C THR A 133 9.77 -10.53 3.42
N GLY A 134 8.46 -10.42 3.29
CA GLY A 134 7.50 -10.84 4.31
C GLY A 134 7.20 -9.80 5.40
N THR A 135 7.95 -8.69 5.45
CA THR A 135 7.63 -7.58 6.36
C THR A 135 6.36 -6.88 5.91
N ALA A 136 5.47 -6.64 6.86
CA ALA A 136 4.28 -5.83 6.66
C ALA A 136 4.45 -4.45 7.29
N LEU A 137 3.94 -3.41 6.62
CA LEU A 137 3.77 -2.08 7.17
C LEU A 137 2.30 -1.75 7.30
N VAL A 138 1.95 -1.07 8.39
CA VAL A 138 0.62 -0.52 8.63
C VAL A 138 0.77 0.93 9.01
N PHE A 139 0.07 1.81 8.32
CA PHE A 139 0.12 3.24 8.58
C PHE A 139 -1.18 3.93 8.18
N LEU A 140 -1.46 5.07 8.83
CA LEU A 140 -2.65 5.87 8.56
C LEU A 140 -2.55 6.54 7.18
N HIS A 141 -3.68 6.69 6.48
CA HIS A 141 -3.76 7.41 5.21
C HIS A 141 -3.36 8.89 5.33
N SER A 142 -3.46 9.47 6.53
CA SER A 142 -3.09 10.86 6.81
C SER A 142 -1.58 11.13 6.84
N ILE A 143 -0.75 10.07 6.86
CA ILE A 143 0.72 10.21 6.87
C ILE A 143 1.24 10.52 5.45
N TRP A 144 2.26 11.38 5.40
CA TRP A 144 3.03 11.65 4.18
C TRP A 144 4.13 10.65 3.97
#